data_04c65b8cf192aece0e3da568fb8aa227
#
_entry.id   04c65b8cf192aece0e3da568fb8aa227
#
_cell.length_a   1.000
_cell.length_b   1.000
_cell.length_c   1.000
_cell.angle_alpha   90.00
_cell.angle_beta   90.00
_cell.angle_gamma   90.00
#
_symmetry.space_group_name_H-M   'P 1'
#
loop_
_entity.id
_entity.type
_entity.pdbx_description
1 polymer ?
#
loop_
_entity_poly.entity_id
_entity_poly.type
_entity_poly.pdbx_seq_one_letter_code
_entity_poly.pdbx_strand_id
1 'polypeptide(L)'
;EFLVSPERTQHIVEEYIREKKLRRTDVALLVVSDNALSPSVFGDLKTHFSKEHEATNLFLLSKCSVVIGTNSTFSNLAAWFGNIPHIVVSNEPLDWEYYQDTATYFENKYATFAF
;
A
#
# COMPACT_ATOMS: atom_id res chain seq x y z
N GLU A 1 3.47 -16.28 11.95
CA GLU A 1 3.64 -15.01 11.24
C GLU A 1 3.75 -15.25 9.75
N PHE A 2 3.02 -14.46 8.98
CA PHE A 2 3.01 -14.59 7.53
C PHE A 2 3.78 -13.43 6.92
N LEU A 3 4.89 -13.76 6.28
CA LEU A 3 5.69 -12.79 5.56
C LEU A 3 5.20 -12.73 4.11
N VAL A 4 4.94 -11.51 3.65
CA VAL A 4 4.60 -11.26 2.26
C VAL A 4 5.88 -10.86 1.54
N SER A 5 6.20 -11.57 0.47
CA SER A 5 7.42 -11.29 -0.29
C SER A 5 7.31 -9.96 -1.04
N PRO A 6 8.47 -9.33 -1.33
CA PRO A 6 8.47 -8.13 -2.19
C PRO A 6 7.85 -8.39 -3.56
N GLU A 7 8.03 -9.59 -4.11
CA GLU A 7 7.46 -9.97 -5.40
C GLU A 7 5.94 -10.01 -5.34
N ARG A 8 5.37 -10.47 -4.22
CA ARG A 8 3.92 -10.46 -4.04
C ARG A 8 3.38 -9.04 -3.98
N THR A 9 4.07 -8.17 -3.26
CA THR A 9 3.70 -6.75 -3.17
C THR A 9 3.78 -6.09 -4.54
N GLN A 10 4.85 -6.36 -5.29
CA GLN A 10 4.99 -5.85 -6.64
C GLN A 10 3.84 -6.32 -7.54
N HIS A 11 3.46 -7.58 -7.42
CA HIS A 11 2.36 -8.14 -8.20
C HIS A 11 1.04 -7.41 -7.90
N ILE A 12 0.79 -7.11 -6.65
CA ILE A 12 -0.42 -6.39 -6.24
C ILE A 12 -0.41 -4.95 -6.74
N VAL A 13 0.75 -4.28 -6.73
CA VAL A 13 0.89 -2.95 -7.30
C VAL A 13 0.53 -2.97 -8.80
N GLU A 14 1.04 -3.97 -9.54
CA GLU A 14 0.74 -4.10 -10.96
C GLU A 14 -0.75 -4.37 -11.20
N GLU A 15 -1.37 -5.22 -10.36
CA GLU A 15 -2.80 -5.46 -10.45
C GLU A 15 -3.60 -4.18 -10.17
N TYR A 16 -3.19 -3.39 -9.18
CA TYR A 16 -3.84 -2.12 -8.85
C TYR A 16 -3.81 -1.17 -10.04
N ILE A 17 -2.66 -1.03 -10.67
CA ILE A 17 -2.51 -0.17 -11.86
C ILE A 17 -3.47 -0.61 -12.95
N ARG A 18 -3.56 -1.92 -13.19
CA ARG A 18 -4.44 -2.49 -14.20
C ARG A 18 -5.91 -2.32 -13.86
N GLU A 19 -6.30 -2.59 -12.61
CA GLU A 19 -7.69 -2.48 -12.17
C GLU A 19 -8.18 -1.04 -12.21
N LYS A 20 -7.33 -0.08 -11.88
CA LYS A 20 -7.68 1.35 -11.90
C LYS A 20 -7.43 1.98 -13.26
N LYS A 21 -6.94 1.22 -14.25
CA LYS A 21 -6.66 1.67 -15.62
C LYS A 21 -5.75 2.89 -15.63
N LEU A 22 -4.71 2.86 -14.81
CA LEU A 22 -3.73 3.93 -14.69
C LEU A 22 -2.63 3.77 -15.74
N ARG A 23 -2.08 4.90 -16.18
CA ARG A 23 -0.87 4.87 -16.99
C ARG A 23 0.33 4.76 -16.07
N ARG A 24 1.29 3.91 -16.43
CA ARG A 24 2.49 3.69 -15.61
C ARG A 24 3.26 5.00 -15.39
N THR A 25 3.27 5.89 -16.36
CA THR A 25 3.94 7.18 -16.26
C THR A 25 3.28 8.15 -15.28
N ASP A 26 2.02 7.87 -14.91
CA ASP A 26 1.28 8.70 -13.94
C ASP A 26 1.36 8.14 -12.51
N VAL A 27 2.10 7.05 -12.31
CA VAL A 27 2.21 6.36 -11.03
C VAL A 27 3.58 6.60 -10.42
N ALA A 28 3.60 6.96 -9.16
CA ALA A 28 4.81 7.05 -8.36
C ALA A 28 4.60 6.32 -7.05
N LEU A 29 5.61 5.61 -6.62
CA LEU A 29 5.57 4.80 -5.39
C LEU A 29 6.40 5.45 -4.31
N LEU A 30 5.83 5.54 -3.13
CA LEU A 30 6.58 5.83 -1.91
C LEU A 30 6.69 4.52 -1.14
N VAL A 31 7.91 4.04 -0.97
CA VAL A 31 8.16 2.77 -0.29
C VAL A 31 8.73 3.05 1.09
N VAL A 32 8.05 2.50 2.10
CA VAL A 32 8.49 2.52 3.49
C VAL A 32 8.68 1.07 3.93
N SER A 33 9.90 0.73 4.30
CA SER A 33 10.23 -0.65 4.67
C SER A 33 11.35 -0.65 5.71
N ASP A 34 11.26 -1.56 6.67
CA ASP A 34 12.32 -1.79 7.64
C ASP A 34 13.47 -2.59 7.04
N ASN A 35 13.24 -3.24 5.91
CA ASN A 35 14.24 -4.07 5.24
C ASN A 35 14.75 -3.36 3.99
N ALA A 36 16.03 -3.58 3.69
CA ALA A 36 16.59 -3.11 2.44
C ALA A 36 15.97 -3.87 1.27
N LEU A 37 15.41 -3.15 0.32
CA LEU A 37 14.84 -3.73 -0.90
C LEU A 37 15.71 -3.37 -2.09
N SER A 38 15.72 -4.25 -3.09
CA SER A 38 16.38 -3.97 -4.36
C SER A 38 15.71 -2.76 -5.02
N PRO A 39 16.47 -1.77 -5.52
CA PRO A 39 15.87 -0.64 -6.24
C PRO A 39 15.03 -1.05 -7.44
N SER A 40 15.26 -2.23 -7.99
CA SER A 40 14.55 -2.72 -9.17
C SER A 40 13.33 -3.56 -8.85
N VAL A 41 12.95 -3.71 -7.57
CA VAL A 41 11.85 -4.59 -7.18
C VAL A 41 10.51 -4.19 -7.82
N PHE A 42 10.31 -2.90 -8.08
CA PHE A 42 9.10 -2.40 -8.73
C PHE A 42 9.31 -2.09 -10.22
N GLY A 43 10.36 -2.60 -10.81
CA GLY A 43 10.63 -2.47 -12.25
C GLY A 43 10.87 -1.01 -12.66
N ASP A 44 10.17 -0.58 -13.71
CA ASP A 44 10.32 0.75 -14.30
C ASP A 44 9.45 1.83 -13.64
N LEU A 45 8.66 1.47 -12.62
CA LEU A 45 7.85 2.45 -11.92
C LEU A 45 8.73 3.43 -11.16
N LYS A 46 8.35 4.70 -11.20
CA LYS A 46 9.03 5.74 -10.43
C LYS A 46 8.86 5.44 -8.94
N THR A 47 9.97 5.24 -8.25
CA THR A 47 9.93 4.77 -6.86
C THR A 47 10.87 5.62 -6.01
N HIS A 48 10.39 6.01 -4.85
CA HIS A 48 11.19 6.65 -3.81
C HIS A 48 11.18 5.77 -2.56
N PHE A 49 12.36 5.34 -2.13
CA PHE A 49 12.53 4.57 -0.90
C PHE A 49 12.81 5.55 0.25
N SER A 50 11.86 5.69 1.16
CA SER A 50 11.99 6.64 2.25
C SER A 50 13.00 6.17 3.28
N LYS A 51 13.80 7.13 3.79
CA LYS A 51 14.74 6.91 4.90
C LYS A 51 14.38 7.78 6.10
N GLU A 52 13.17 8.28 6.12
CA GLU A 52 12.72 9.19 7.17
C GLU A 52 12.33 8.43 8.44
N HIS A 53 12.13 9.19 9.51
CA HIS A 53 11.60 8.66 10.75
C HIS A 53 10.20 8.10 10.58
N GLU A 54 9.83 7.18 11.46
CA GLU A 54 8.53 6.52 11.44
C GLU A 54 7.36 7.51 11.43
N ALA A 55 7.42 8.54 12.28
CA ALA A 55 6.36 9.56 12.32
C ALA A 55 6.25 10.34 11.00
N THR A 56 7.38 10.68 10.41
CA THR A 56 7.42 11.36 9.10
C THR A 56 6.87 10.44 8.03
N ASN A 57 7.24 9.17 8.05
CA ASN A 57 6.73 8.18 7.09
C ASN A 57 5.23 8.01 7.19
N LEU A 58 4.69 8.00 8.41
CA LEU A 58 3.25 7.93 8.62
C LEU A 58 2.54 9.11 7.94
N PHE A 59 3.07 10.32 8.14
CA PHE A 59 2.53 11.52 7.53
C PHE A 59 2.61 11.45 6.00
N LEU A 60 3.76 11.06 5.46
CA LEU A 60 3.95 10.98 4.01
C LEU A 60 3.00 9.97 3.38
N LEU A 61 2.85 8.79 4.00
CA LEU A 61 1.92 7.78 3.51
C LEU A 61 0.48 8.28 3.53
N SER A 62 0.10 9.04 4.55
CA SER A 62 -1.25 9.59 4.67
C SER A 62 -1.59 10.60 3.57
N LYS A 63 -0.59 11.11 2.85
CA LYS A 63 -0.77 12.05 1.74
C LYS A 63 -0.80 11.37 0.38
N CYS A 64 -0.60 10.07 0.33
CA CYS A 64 -0.69 9.31 -0.92
C CYS A 64 -2.16 9.09 -1.30
N SER A 65 -2.37 8.61 -2.53
CA SER A 65 -3.73 8.30 -3.00
C SER A 65 -4.23 6.98 -2.44
N VAL A 66 -3.34 6.08 -2.10
CA VAL A 66 -3.66 4.76 -1.57
C VAL A 66 -2.48 4.24 -0.77
N VAL A 67 -2.77 3.46 0.26
CA VAL A 67 -1.74 2.70 0.99
C VAL A 67 -1.89 1.24 0.61
N ILE A 68 -0.80 0.64 0.14
CA ILE A 68 -0.75 -0.80 -0.16
C ILE A 68 0.25 -1.40 0.82
N GLY A 69 -0.23 -2.24 1.72
CA GLY A 69 0.64 -2.78 2.75
C GLY A 69 -0.02 -3.93 3.51
N THR A 70 0.76 -4.54 4.39
CA THR A 70 0.24 -5.60 5.24
C THR A 70 -0.76 -5.05 6.25
N ASN A 71 -1.56 -5.94 6.84
CA ASN A 71 -2.50 -5.55 7.88
C ASN A 71 -1.72 -5.24 9.18
N SER A 72 -1.21 -4.04 9.27
CA SER A 72 -0.43 -3.56 10.41
C SER A 72 -1.04 -2.28 10.95
N THR A 73 -0.78 -2.00 12.22
CA THR A 73 -1.25 -0.76 12.85
C THR A 73 -0.72 0.46 12.08
N PHE A 74 0.53 0.41 11.64
CA PHE A 74 1.15 1.53 10.93
C PHE A 74 0.43 1.84 9.60
N SER A 75 0.22 0.82 8.78
CA SER A 75 -0.46 1.00 7.49
C SER A 75 -1.92 1.44 7.67
N ASN A 76 -2.60 0.82 8.62
CA ASN A 76 -4.00 1.16 8.92
C ASN A 76 -4.11 2.60 9.40
N LEU A 77 -3.19 3.03 10.27
CA LEU A 77 -3.21 4.36 10.83
C LEU A 77 -2.91 5.42 9.77
N ALA A 78 -1.98 5.15 8.87
CA ALA A 78 -1.67 6.06 7.76
C ALA A 78 -2.89 6.26 6.87
N ALA A 79 -3.59 5.19 6.52
CA ALA A 79 -4.79 5.26 5.70
C ALA A 79 -5.91 6.01 6.41
N TRP A 80 -6.05 5.78 7.71
CA TRP A 80 -7.06 6.45 8.52
C TRP A 80 -6.80 7.96 8.59
N PHE A 81 -5.57 8.37 8.90
CA PHE A 81 -5.22 9.78 8.96
C PHE A 81 -5.42 10.48 7.63
N GLY A 82 -5.10 9.80 6.53
CA GLY A 82 -5.22 10.36 5.20
C GLY A 82 -6.63 10.28 4.62
N ASN A 83 -7.50 9.49 5.25
CA ASN A 83 -8.83 9.16 4.71
C ASN A 83 -8.70 8.60 3.28
N ILE A 84 -7.80 7.65 3.11
CA ILE A 84 -7.50 7.05 1.81
C ILE A 84 -7.66 5.53 1.90
N PRO A 85 -7.85 4.85 0.75
CA PRO A 85 -7.98 3.40 0.75
C PRO A 85 -6.74 2.71 1.28
N HIS A 86 -6.94 1.60 1.97
CA HIS A 86 -5.87 0.70 2.39
C HIS A 86 -6.11 -0.67 1.75
N ILE A 87 -5.25 -1.02 0.81
CA ILE A 87 -5.26 -2.35 0.19
C ILE A 87 -4.33 -3.24 0.97
N VAL A 88 -4.89 -4.26 1.60
CA VAL A 88 -4.13 -5.18 2.46
C VAL A 88 -3.48 -6.25 1.60
N VAL A 89 -2.16 -6.30 1.66
CA VAL A 89 -1.37 -7.29 0.94
C VAL A 89 -1.33 -8.58 1.75
N SER A 90 -1.68 -9.68 1.11
CA SER A 90 -1.58 -11.01 1.68
C SER A 90 -1.19 -11.98 0.59
N ASN A 91 -1.01 -13.27 0.95
CA ASN A 91 -0.69 -14.30 -0.03
C ASN A 91 -1.94 -14.85 -0.71
N GLU A 92 -3.11 -14.36 -0.36
CA GLU A 92 -4.37 -14.74 -0.98
C GLU A 92 -4.76 -13.79 -2.09
N PRO A 93 -5.56 -14.22 -3.07
CA PRO A 93 -6.06 -13.32 -4.10
C PRO A 93 -6.88 -12.19 -3.50
N LEU A 94 -6.77 -11.01 -4.09
CA LEU A 94 -7.52 -9.84 -3.63
C LEU A 94 -8.89 -9.78 -4.26
N ASP A 95 -9.85 -9.34 -3.47
CA ASP A 95 -11.19 -9.03 -3.93
C ASP A 95 -11.23 -7.58 -4.41
N TRP A 96 -10.89 -7.37 -5.68
CA TRP A 96 -10.84 -6.03 -6.25
C TRP A 96 -12.21 -5.35 -6.28
N GLU A 97 -13.27 -6.11 -6.35
CA GLU A 97 -14.62 -5.55 -6.30
C GLU A 97 -14.88 -4.84 -4.99
N TYR A 98 -14.38 -5.40 -3.89
CA TYR A 98 -14.48 -4.76 -2.57
C TYR A 98 -13.80 -3.40 -2.55
N TYR A 99 -12.67 -3.26 -3.24
CA TYR A 99 -11.87 -2.04 -3.25
C TYR A 99 -12.33 -1.00 -4.26
N GLN A 100 -13.43 -1.22 -4.95
CA GLN A 100 -14.02 -0.22 -5.85
C GLN A 100 -14.81 0.84 -5.09
N ASP A 101 -15.33 0.49 -3.92
CA ASP A 101 -16.07 1.42 -3.09
C ASP A 101 -15.13 2.14 -2.14
N THR A 102 -14.88 3.41 -2.41
CA THR A 102 -13.98 4.24 -1.62
C THR A 102 -14.62 4.83 -0.37
N ALA A 103 -15.88 4.56 -0.11
CA ALA A 103 -16.57 5.11 1.05
C ALA A 103 -16.31 4.34 2.34
N THR A 104 -15.68 3.18 2.26
CA THR A 104 -15.55 2.26 3.39
C THR A 104 -14.11 1.99 3.79
N TYR A 105 -13.24 3.00 3.69
CA TYR A 105 -11.81 2.82 3.97
C TYR A 105 -11.54 2.27 5.36
N PHE A 106 -12.28 2.75 6.36
CA PHE A 106 -12.07 2.33 7.74
C PHE A 106 -12.72 1.00 8.06
N GLU A 107 -13.63 0.56 7.21
CA GLU A 107 -14.36 -0.68 7.39
C GLU A 107 -13.80 -1.81 6.52
N ASN A 108 -12.54 -1.65 6.11
CA ASN A 108 -11.87 -2.65 5.30
C ASN A 108 -11.92 -4.01 6.02
N LYS A 109 -12.48 -5.01 5.37
CA LYS A 109 -12.67 -6.34 5.95
C LYS A 109 -11.35 -7.05 6.28
N TYR A 110 -10.24 -6.57 5.70
CA TYR A 110 -8.90 -7.14 5.93
C TYR A 110 -8.13 -6.39 7.00
N ALA A 111 -8.69 -5.31 7.53
CA ALA A 111 -8.00 -4.48 8.51
C ALA A 111 -8.85 -4.34 9.76
N THR A 112 -8.19 -4.40 10.91
CA THR A 112 -8.84 -4.23 12.20
C THR A 112 -8.11 -3.15 12.97
N PHE A 113 -8.85 -2.14 13.41
CA PHE A 113 -8.30 -1.13 14.30
C PHE A 113 -8.61 -1.54 15.74
N ALA A 114 -7.58 -1.48 16.57
CA ALA A 114 -7.70 -1.68 18.01
C ALA A 114 -7.15 -0.43 18.69
N PHE A 115 -8.05 0.36 19.20
CA PHE A 115 -7.69 1.55 19.95
C PHE A 115 -8.00 1.34 21.41
#